data_4fa7ec1e85f9d98f287ca4586c506386
#
_entry.id   4fa7ec1e85f9d98f287ca4586c506386
#
_cell.length_a   1.000
_cell.length_b   1.000
_cell.length_c   1.000
_cell.angle_alpha   90.00
_cell.angle_beta   90.00
_cell.angle_gamma   90.00
#
_symmetry.space_group_name_H-M   'P 1'
#
loop_
_entity.id
_entity.type
_entity.pdbx_description
1 polymer ?
#
loop_
_entity_poly.entity_id
_entity_poly.type
_entity_poly.pdbx_seq_one_letter_code
_entity_poly.pdbx_strand_id
1 'polypeptide(L)'
;FIASRNLIPAARFAHTLEGDDAEIAKAVEAGKKQFVGFELPGRTLGVIGLGAIGVQVANAALGLGLNVVGFDPGISVEHAWHLSAEVERADSMEEVFRRADILTVHVPLIPATRGLVSTQRLALMKETAVLLNFARAEIVDTDAVVAALDEGTLRGYVCDFPSTQVHKHPKCISLPHLGASTKEAERNCAIMAADSLRGFLEDGQVHNSVNFPEAVMA
;
A
#
# COMPACT_ATOMS: atom_id res chain seq x y z
N PHE A 1 4.98 0.30 -8.44
CA PHE A 1 5.95 -0.04 -9.49
C PHE A 1 6.58 -1.43 -9.30
N ILE A 2 7.08 -1.75 -8.11
CA ILE A 2 7.78 -3.03 -7.84
C ILE A 2 6.91 -4.22 -8.26
N ALA A 3 5.64 -4.23 -7.86
CA ALA A 3 4.71 -5.31 -8.18
C ALA A 3 4.23 -5.27 -9.64
N SER A 4 3.91 -4.08 -10.18
CA SER A 4 3.39 -3.95 -11.54
C SER A 4 4.41 -4.36 -12.61
N ARG A 5 5.71 -4.15 -12.35
CA ARG A 5 6.79 -4.39 -13.31
C ARG A 5 7.68 -5.59 -12.95
N ASN A 6 7.33 -6.37 -11.93
CA ASN A 6 8.10 -7.53 -11.47
C ASN A 6 9.60 -7.22 -11.22
N LEU A 7 9.90 -6.02 -10.66
CA LEU A 7 11.28 -5.53 -10.58
C LEU A 7 12.18 -6.37 -9.68
N ILE A 8 11.67 -6.87 -8.55
CA ILE A 8 12.49 -7.65 -7.62
C ILE A 8 12.92 -9.01 -8.22
N PRO A 9 12.03 -9.84 -8.77
CA PRO A 9 12.45 -11.08 -9.41
C PRO A 9 13.30 -10.81 -10.67
N ALA A 10 13.04 -9.74 -11.42
CA ALA A 10 13.87 -9.37 -12.57
C ALA A 10 15.29 -8.96 -12.14
N ALA A 11 15.44 -8.18 -11.08
CA ALA A 11 16.75 -7.82 -10.54
C ALA A 11 17.50 -9.05 -10.03
N ARG A 12 16.83 -9.94 -9.29
CA ARG A 12 17.45 -11.21 -8.84
C ARG A 12 17.93 -12.05 -10.02
N PHE A 13 17.12 -12.21 -11.06
CA PHE A 13 17.52 -12.91 -12.28
C PHE A 13 18.78 -12.28 -12.89
N ALA A 14 18.82 -10.96 -13.08
CA ALA A 14 19.97 -10.28 -13.63
C ALA A 14 21.25 -10.54 -12.82
N HIS A 15 21.16 -10.61 -11.49
CA HIS A 15 22.29 -10.92 -10.61
C HIS A 15 22.80 -12.37 -10.70
N THR A 16 22.02 -13.29 -11.25
CA THR A 16 22.44 -14.70 -11.42
C THR A 16 23.10 -14.96 -12.78
N LEU A 17 23.17 -13.95 -13.66
CA LEU A 17 23.75 -14.12 -14.98
C LEU A 17 25.30 -14.15 -14.90
N GLU A 18 25.89 -15.10 -15.59
CA GLU A 18 27.33 -15.33 -15.67
C GLU A 18 27.77 -15.40 -17.13
N GLY A 19 29.06 -15.19 -17.39
CA GLY A 19 29.65 -15.24 -18.71
C GLY A 19 30.19 -13.90 -19.20
N ASP A 20 30.53 -13.81 -20.48
CA ASP A 20 30.92 -12.55 -21.11
C ASP A 20 29.71 -11.68 -21.48
N ASP A 21 29.97 -10.46 -21.96
CA ASP A 21 28.90 -9.48 -22.30
C ASP A 21 27.92 -10.02 -23.35
N ALA A 22 28.36 -10.83 -24.29
CA ALA A 22 27.52 -11.39 -25.35
C ALA A 22 26.64 -12.52 -24.80
N GLU A 23 27.15 -13.35 -23.91
CA GLU A 23 26.42 -14.42 -23.24
C GLU A 23 25.37 -13.83 -22.30
N ILE A 24 25.73 -12.82 -21.51
CA ILE A 24 24.81 -12.08 -20.62
C ILE A 24 23.69 -11.44 -21.45
N ALA A 25 24.01 -10.72 -22.52
CA ALA A 25 23.01 -10.10 -23.39
C ALA A 25 22.02 -11.13 -23.96
N LYS A 26 22.51 -12.28 -24.42
CA LYS A 26 21.69 -13.38 -24.93
C LYS A 26 20.78 -13.97 -23.85
N ALA A 27 21.29 -14.17 -22.65
CA ALA A 27 20.53 -14.68 -21.52
C ALA A 27 19.44 -13.70 -21.08
N VAL A 28 19.71 -12.37 -21.06
CA VAL A 28 18.71 -11.33 -20.81
C VAL A 28 17.57 -11.39 -21.82
N GLU A 29 17.88 -11.43 -23.13
CA GLU A 29 16.85 -11.50 -24.17
C GLU A 29 16.00 -12.77 -24.09
N ALA A 30 16.59 -13.90 -23.73
CA ALA A 30 15.88 -15.15 -23.53
C ALA A 30 14.98 -15.13 -22.29
N GLY A 31 15.45 -14.51 -21.20
CA GLY A 31 14.80 -14.52 -19.89
C GLY A 31 13.76 -13.42 -19.66
N LYS A 32 13.87 -12.27 -20.33
CA LYS A 32 13.05 -11.08 -20.04
C LYS A 32 11.54 -11.29 -20.11
N LYS A 33 11.06 -12.24 -20.93
CA LYS A 33 9.63 -12.52 -21.12
C LYS A 33 8.95 -13.05 -19.86
N GLN A 34 9.68 -13.66 -18.94
CA GLN A 34 9.12 -14.16 -17.67
C GLN A 34 8.73 -13.03 -16.69
N PHE A 35 9.22 -11.81 -16.93
CA PHE A 35 8.97 -10.64 -16.07
C PHE A 35 7.96 -9.67 -16.65
N VAL A 36 7.14 -10.09 -17.61
CA VAL A 36 6.09 -9.24 -18.17
C VAL A 36 5.13 -8.80 -17.06
N GLY A 37 5.03 -7.48 -16.88
CA GLY A 37 4.18 -6.84 -15.91
C GLY A 37 2.93 -6.21 -16.54
N PHE A 38 2.41 -5.17 -15.88
CA PHE A 38 1.28 -4.37 -16.38
C PHE A 38 1.55 -2.87 -16.16
N GLU A 39 0.88 -2.03 -16.95
CA GLU A 39 0.96 -0.58 -16.84
C GLU A 39 0.00 -0.08 -15.77
N LEU A 40 0.37 1.04 -15.09
CA LEU A 40 -0.45 1.68 -14.07
C LEU A 40 -1.55 2.61 -14.65
N PRO A 41 -1.29 3.43 -15.69
CA PRO A 41 -2.28 4.36 -16.21
C PRO A 41 -3.59 3.64 -16.59
N GLY A 42 -4.72 4.24 -16.17
CA GLY A 42 -6.05 3.70 -16.40
C GLY A 42 -6.48 2.56 -15.48
N ARG A 43 -5.59 2.04 -14.61
CA ARG A 43 -5.96 1.09 -13.56
C ARG A 43 -6.59 1.81 -12.38
N THR A 44 -7.37 1.09 -11.60
CA THR A 44 -8.03 1.61 -10.40
C THR A 44 -7.23 1.25 -9.16
N LEU A 45 -6.77 2.27 -8.42
CA LEU A 45 -6.28 2.11 -7.06
C LEU A 45 -7.44 2.24 -6.08
N GLY A 46 -7.69 1.20 -5.30
CA GLY A 46 -8.58 1.23 -4.14
C GLY A 46 -7.80 1.64 -2.89
N VAL A 47 -8.28 2.64 -2.14
CA VAL A 47 -7.66 3.11 -0.91
C VAL A 47 -8.63 2.94 0.26
N ILE A 48 -8.26 2.13 1.24
CA ILE A 48 -9.00 1.95 2.49
C ILE A 48 -8.27 2.71 3.60
N GLY A 49 -8.93 3.74 4.12
CA GLY A 49 -8.34 4.70 5.07
C GLY A 49 -7.72 5.90 4.37
N LEU A 50 -8.32 7.07 4.57
CA LEU A 50 -7.91 8.36 3.98
C LEU A 50 -7.39 9.32 5.06
N GLY A 51 -6.59 8.78 5.99
CA GLY A 51 -5.82 9.55 6.95
C GLY A 51 -4.57 10.19 6.31
N ALA A 52 -3.64 10.66 7.13
CA ALA A 52 -2.43 11.38 6.69
C ALA A 52 -1.63 10.67 5.58
N ILE A 53 -1.55 9.34 5.61
CA ILE A 53 -0.83 8.56 4.58
C ILE A 53 -1.73 8.26 3.39
N GLY A 54 -2.98 7.81 3.63
CA GLY A 54 -3.89 7.40 2.58
C GLY A 54 -4.23 8.54 1.60
N VAL A 55 -4.40 9.77 2.08
CA VAL A 55 -4.60 10.96 1.25
C VAL A 55 -3.40 11.21 0.33
N GLN A 56 -2.18 11.14 0.86
CA GLN A 56 -0.98 11.35 0.06
C GLN A 56 -0.81 10.27 -1.02
N VAL A 57 -1.09 9.01 -0.66
CA VAL A 57 -1.05 7.87 -1.61
C VAL A 57 -2.10 8.05 -2.70
N ALA A 58 -3.33 8.43 -2.34
CA ALA A 58 -4.41 8.69 -3.29
C ALA A 58 -4.04 9.80 -4.29
N ASN A 59 -3.57 10.94 -3.78
CA ASN A 59 -3.16 12.07 -4.63
C ASN A 59 -1.96 11.72 -5.54
N ALA A 60 -0.95 11.03 -5.01
CA ALA A 60 0.20 10.60 -5.80
C ALA A 60 -0.19 9.62 -6.91
N ALA A 61 -1.17 8.74 -6.66
CA ALA A 61 -1.64 7.78 -7.64
C ALA A 61 -2.33 8.42 -8.85
N LEU A 62 -3.08 9.51 -8.64
CA LEU A 62 -3.64 10.32 -9.74
C LEU A 62 -2.52 10.85 -10.65
N GLY A 63 -1.43 11.34 -10.07
CA GLY A 63 -0.26 11.80 -10.83
C GLY A 63 0.46 10.69 -11.62
N LEU A 64 0.20 9.44 -11.31
CA LEU A 64 0.67 8.26 -12.05
C LEU A 64 -0.33 7.77 -13.10
N GLY A 65 -1.43 8.49 -13.30
CA GLY A 65 -2.48 8.15 -14.27
C GLY A 65 -3.42 7.03 -13.81
N LEU A 66 -3.47 6.72 -12.51
CA LEU A 66 -4.44 5.78 -11.95
C LEU A 66 -5.78 6.49 -11.72
N ASN A 67 -6.88 5.75 -11.86
CA ASN A 67 -8.14 6.14 -11.25
C ASN A 67 -8.08 5.79 -9.77
N VAL A 68 -8.63 6.63 -8.90
CA VAL A 68 -8.59 6.38 -7.46
C VAL A 68 -9.99 6.33 -6.88
N VAL A 69 -10.30 5.28 -6.16
CA VAL A 69 -11.52 5.12 -5.38
C VAL A 69 -11.16 4.89 -3.92
N GLY A 70 -11.71 5.69 -3.02
CA GLY A 70 -11.37 5.66 -1.61
C GLY A 70 -12.58 5.43 -0.71
N PHE A 71 -12.34 4.81 0.44
CA PHE A 71 -13.32 4.62 1.50
C PHE A 71 -12.68 4.90 2.87
N ASP A 72 -13.27 5.85 3.58
CA ASP A 72 -12.98 6.13 4.98
C ASP A 72 -14.26 6.69 5.64
N PRO A 73 -14.88 5.95 6.58
CA PRO A 73 -16.10 6.41 7.24
C PRO A 73 -15.86 7.52 8.26
N GLY A 74 -14.61 7.76 8.64
CA GLY A 74 -14.20 8.72 9.66
C GLY A 74 -13.13 9.70 9.18
N ILE A 75 -13.14 10.06 7.90
CA ILE A 75 -12.18 11.04 7.37
C ILE A 75 -12.30 12.37 8.12
N SER A 76 -11.18 12.91 8.61
CA SER A 76 -11.18 14.22 9.25
C SER A 76 -11.41 15.32 8.24
N VAL A 77 -11.91 16.47 8.72
CA VAL A 77 -12.08 17.67 7.87
C VAL A 77 -10.75 18.09 7.27
N GLU A 78 -9.67 18.05 8.03
CA GLU A 78 -8.33 18.38 7.56
C GLU A 78 -7.88 17.46 6.42
N HIS A 79 -8.02 16.14 6.58
CA HIS A 79 -7.65 15.18 5.55
C HIS A 79 -8.51 15.34 4.28
N ALA A 80 -9.81 15.63 4.44
CA ALA A 80 -10.70 15.87 3.31
C ALA A 80 -10.31 17.12 2.50
N TRP A 81 -9.80 18.18 3.15
CA TRP A 81 -9.27 19.37 2.49
C TRP A 81 -8.00 19.10 1.67
N HIS A 82 -7.21 18.11 2.06
CA HIS A 82 -5.99 17.72 1.34
C HIS A 82 -6.22 16.67 0.26
N LEU A 83 -7.41 16.03 0.23
CA LEU A 83 -7.76 15.03 -0.76
C LEU A 83 -8.15 15.71 -2.08
N SER A 84 -7.60 15.24 -3.19
CA SER A 84 -7.99 15.71 -4.52
C SER A 84 -9.47 15.41 -4.80
N ALA A 85 -10.16 16.35 -5.43
CA ALA A 85 -11.55 16.18 -5.88
C ALA A 85 -11.71 15.12 -6.99
N GLU A 86 -10.61 14.66 -7.59
CA GLU A 86 -10.61 13.56 -8.56
C GLU A 86 -10.66 12.17 -7.91
N VAL A 87 -10.47 12.08 -6.59
CA VAL A 87 -10.63 10.82 -5.86
C VAL A 87 -12.12 10.53 -5.69
N GLU A 88 -12.58 9.41 -6.26
CA GLU A 88 -13.95 8.99 -6.13
C GLU A 88 -14.22 8.43 -4.72
N ARG A 89 -15.30 8.87 -4.09
CA ARG A 89 -15.77 8.28 -2.84
C ARG A 89 -16.57 7.01 -3.14
N ALA A 90 -16.19 5.90 -2.51
CA ALA A 90 -17.02 4.69 -2.50
C ALA A 90 -18.11 4.77 -1.41
N ASP A 91 -19.25 4.17 -1.68
CA ASP A 91 -20.35 4.08 -0.72
C ASP A 91 -20.11 3.00 0.35
N SER A 92 -19.25 2.03 0.05
CA SER A 92 -18.88 0.95 0.96
C SER A 92 -17.44 0.47 0.74
N MET A 93 -16.88 -0.13 1.76
CA MET A 93 -15.57 -0.78 1.67
C MET A 93 -15.58 -1.91 0.60
N GLU A 94 -16.63 -2.70 0.56
CA GLU A 94 -16.82 -3.80 -0.40
C GLU A 94 -16.82 -3.31 -1.85
N GLU A 95 -17.30 -2.09 -2.10
CA GLU A 95 -17.22 -1.48 -3.43
C GLU A 95 -15.77 -1.24 -3.83
N VAL A 96 -14.93 -0.74 -2.92
CA VAL A 96 -13.50 -0.54 -3.18
C VAL A 96 -12.83 -1.85 -3.54
N PHE A 97 -13.11 -2.94 -2.81
CA PHE A 97 -12.57 -4.27 -3.11
C PHE A 97 -12.95 -4.75 -4.51
N ARG A 98 -14.21 -4.56 -4.95
CA ARG A 98 -14.65 -4.99 -6.29
C ARG A 98 -14.04 -4.19 -7.42
N ARG A 99 -13.82 -2.89 -7.21
CA ARG A 99 -13.35 -1.96 -8.26
C ARG A 99 -11.84 -1.99 -8.42
N ALA A 100 -11.09 -2.29 -7.37
CA ALA A 100 -9.65 -2.17 -7.34
C ALA A 100 -8.92 -3.16 -8.28
N ASP A 101 -8.00 -2.64 -9.08
CA ASP A 101 -6.94 -3.41 -9.71
C ASP A 101 -5.72 -3.50 -8.78
N ILE A 102 -5.55 -2.50 -7.92
CA ILE A 102 -4.57 -2.45 -6.85
C ILE A 102 -5.31 -1.95 -5.61
N LEU A 103 -5.26 -2.69 -4.52
CA LEU A 103 -5.85 -2.31 -3.24
C LEU A 103 -4.77 -1.98 -2.23
N THR A 104 -4.88 -0.84 -1.55
CA THR A 104 -3.98 -0.45 -0.46
C THR A 104 -4.75 -0.10 0.80
N VAL A 105 -4.21 -0.52 1.96
CA VAL A 105 -4.83 -0.28 3.26
C VAL A 105 -3.98 0.66 4.11
N HIS A 106 -4.61 1.69 4.68
CA HIS A 106 -3.98 2.73 5.49
C HIS A 106 -4.79 3.04 6.77
N VAL A 107 -5.36 2.00 7.36
CA VAL A 107 -6.13 2.12 8.60
C VAL A 107 -5.27 1.77 9.81
N PRO A 108 -5.56 2.34 11.00
CA PRO A 108 -4.90 1.94 12.23
C PRO A 108 -5.33 0.51 12.64
N LEU A 109 -4.48 -0.18 13.39
CA LEU A 109 -4.84 -1.47 13.98
C LEU A 109 -5.66 -1.24 15.25
N ILE A 110 -6.96 -1.47 15.12
CA ILE A 110 -7.94 -1.46 16.20
C ILE A 110 -8.79 -2.73 16.13
N PRO A 111 -9.61 -3.07 17.13
CA PRO A 111 -10.46 -4.26 17.07
C PRO A 111 -11.31 -4.36 15.81
N ALA A 112 -11.82 -3.23 15.30
CA ALA A 112 -12.68 -3.18 14.09
C ALA A 112 -11.92 -3.39 12.78
N THR A 113 -10.60 -3.15 12.74
CA THR A 113 -9.77 -3.27 11.54
C THR A 113 -8.89 -4.52 11.54
N ARG A 114 -8.84 -5.26 12.64
CA ARG A 114 -8.14 -6.56 12.72
C ARG A 114 -8.82 -7.56 11.78
N GLY A 115 -8.03 -8.19 10.89
CA GLY A 115 -8.56 -9.10 9.87
C GLY A 115 -9.51 -8.43 8.87
N LEU A 116 -9.40 -7.12 8.70
CA LEU A 116 -10.22 -6.36 7.75
C LEU A 116 -10.17 -6.95 6.35
N VAL A 117 -8.98 -7.32 5.88
CA VAL A 117 -8.80 -8.05 4.62
C VAL A 117 -8.98 -9.55 4.90
N SER A 118 -10.21 -9.99 4.86
CA SER A 118 -10.64 -11.37 5.15
C SER A 118 -10.87 -12.17 3.88
N THR A 119 -11.06 -13.48 4.01
CA THR A 119 -11.45 -14.38 2.90
C THR A 119 -12.64 -13.83 2.12
N GLN A 120 -13.69 -13.36 2.82
CA GLN A 120 -14.90 -12.86 2.17
C GLN A 120 -14.63 -11.60 1.34
N ARG A 121 -13.76 -10.69 1.81
CA ARG A 121 -13.41 -9.48 1.07
C ARG A 121 -12.43 -9.75 -0.05
N LEU A 122 -11.47 -10.67 0.13
CA LEU A 122 -10.58 -11.11 -0.94
C LEU A 122 -11.37 -11.72 -2.11
N ALA A 123 -12.43 -12.47 -1.83
CA ALA A 123 -13.32 -13.04 -2.85
C ALA A 123 -14.07 -11.98 -3.70
N LEU A 124 -14.10 -10.72 -3.26
CA LEU A 124 -14.67 -9.62 -4.04
C LEU A 124 -13.66 -9.00 -5.02
N MET A 125 -12.38 -9.27 -4.83
CA MET A 125 -11.32 -8.68 -5.66
C MET A 125 -11.26 -9.34 -7.03
N LYS A 126 -10.70 -8.63 -7.98
CA LYS A 126 -10.39 -9.19 -9.30
C LYS A 126 -9.21 -10.18 -9.17
N GLU A 127 -9.24 -11.28 -9.90
CA GLU A 127 -8.14 -12.26 -9.95
C GLU A 127 -6.80 -11.63 -10.37
N THR A 128 -6.87 -10.54 -11.14
CA THR A 128 -5.71 -9.78 -11.58
C THR A 128 -5.24 -8.73 -10.58
N ALA A 129 -5.93 -8.58 -9.44
CA ALA A 129 -5.64 -7.53 -8.47
C ALA A 129 -4.38 -7.81 -7.65
N VAL A 130 -3.75 -6.73 -7.20
CA VAL A 130 -2.62 -6.74 -6.27
C VAL A 130 -3.05 -6.08 -4.96
N LEU A 131 -2.77 -6.76 -3.85
CA LEU A 131 -2.98 -6.23 -2.50
C LEU A 131 -1.68 -5.61 -1.97
N LEU A 132 -1.77 -4.41 -1.41
CA LEU A 132 -0.68 -3.70 -0.73
C LEU A 132 -1.04 -3.50 0.74
N ASN A 133 -0.15 -3.89 1.65
CA ASN A 133 -0.30 -3.64 3.08
C ASN A 133 0.98 -3.05 3.67
N PHE A 134 0.97 -1.74 3.86
CA PHE A 134 2.00 -0.97 4.54
C PHE A 134 1.49 -0.33 5.84
N ALA A 135 0.36 -0.82 6.37
CA ALA A 135 -0.24 -0.32 7.61
C ALA A 135 0.18 -1.17 8.82
N ARG A 136 -0.41 -2.35 9.00
CA ARG A 136 -0.07 -3.31 10.08
C ARG A 136 -0.36 -4.73 9.61
N ALA A 137 0.44 -5.69 10.06
CA ALA A 137 0.32 -7.11 9.66
C ALA A 137 -1.09 -7.66 9.91
N GLU A 138 -1.62 -7.42 11.10
CA GLU A 138 -2.88 -8.03 11.56
C GLU A 138 -4.15 -7.45 10.93
N ILE A 139 -4.03 -6.42 10.09
CA ILE A 139 -5.16 -5.92 9.28
C ILE A 139 -5.53 -6.93 8.20
N VAL A 140 -4.58 -7.74 7.79
CA VAL A 140 -4.74 -8.75 6.74
C VAL A 140 -4.77 -10.15 7.35
N ASP A 141 -5.74 -10.95 6.96
CA ASP A 141 -5.75 -12.38 7.22
C ASP A 141 -4.73 -13.04 6.29
N THR A 142 -3.56 -13.36 6.85
CA THR A 142 -2.42 -13.89 6.08
C THR A 142 -2.74 -15.25 5.48
N ASP A 143 -3.46 -16.11 6.18
CA ASP A 143 -3.84 -17.45 5.68
C ASP A 143 -4.77 -17.31 4.48
N ALA A 144 -5.74 -16.40 4.55
CA ALA A 144 -6.66 -16.10 3.45
C ALA A 144 -5.93 -15.54 2.22
N VAL A 145 -4.94 -14.66 2.43
CA VAL A 145 -4.13 -14.12 1.31
C VAL A 145 -3.30 -15.21 0.66
N VAL A 146 -2.63 -16.06 1.43
CA VAL A 146 -1.82 -17.16 0.88
C VAL A 146 -2.70 -18.11 0.09
N ALA A 147 -3.86 -18.49 0.62
CA ALA A 147 -4.82 -19.33 -0.11
C ALA A 147 -5.25 -18.68 -1.44
N ALA A 148 -5.62 -17.40 -1.45
CA ALA A 148 -6.01 -16.68 -2.66
C ALA A 148 -4.88 -16.59 -3.70
N LEU A 149 -3.62 -16.47 -3.26
CA LEU A 149 -2.45 -16.47 -4.15
C LEU A 149 -2.20 -17.86 -4.76
N ASP A 150 -2.33 -18.91 -3.97
CA ASP A 150 -2.16 -20.30 -4.42
C ASP A 150 -3.26 -20.70 -5.41
N GLU A 151 -4.50 -20.38 -5.13
CA GLU A 151 -5.67 -20.59 -5.98
C GLU A 151 -5.66 -19.72 -7.25
N GLY A 152 -4.87 -18.66 -7.28
CA GLY A 152 -4.80 -17.71 -8.40
C GLY A 152 -5.94 -16.70 -8.44
N THR A 153 -6.75 -16.59 -7.38
CA THR A 153 -7.83 -15.59 -7.23
C THR A 153 -7.31 -14.22 -6.80
N LEU A 154 -6.01 -14.13 -6.46
CA LEU A 154 -5.27 -12.89 -6.25
C LEU A 154 -3.94 -12.96 -7.01
N ARG A 155 -3.59 -11.90 -7.75
CA ARG A 155 -2.36 -11.86 -8.55
C ARG A 155 -1.11 -11.74 -7.70
N GLY A 156 -1.13 -10.93 -6.65
CA GLY A 156 0.06 -10.66 -5.85
C GLY A 156 -0.23 -9.93 -4.55
N TYR A 157 0.70 -10.06 -3.61
CA TYR A 157 0.67 -9.39 -2.32
C TYR A 157 2.00 -8.70 -2.05
N VAL A 158 1.95 -7.43 -1.65
CA VAL A 158 3.12 -6.66 -1.24
C VAL A 158 2.91 -6.14 0.17
N CYS A 159 3.87 -6.39 1.05
CA CYS A 159 3.81 -5.90 2.43
C CYS A 159 5.20 -5.60 2.97
N ASP A 160 5.26 -4.91 4.09
CA ASP A 160 6.48 -4.71 4.86
C ASP A 160 6.49 -5.46 6.21
N PHE A 161 5.71 -6.56 6.25
CA PHE A 161 5.58 -7.46 7.41
C PHE A 161 5.92 -8.90 7.01
N PRO A 162 7.23 -9.23 6.81
CA PRO A 162 7.64 -10.58 6.47
C PRO A 162 7.25 -11.58 7.56
N SER A 163 6.63 -12.67 7.15
CA SER A 163 6.31 -13.82 8.00
C SER A 163 6.77 -15.11 7.35
N THR A 164 6.75 -16.21 8.09
CA THR A 164 7.13 -17.53 7.56
C THR A 164 6.30 -17.97 6.35
N GLN A 165 5.06 -17.49 6.26
CA GLN A 165 4.12 -17.84 5.20
C GLN A 165 4.34 -17.01 3.92
N VAL A 166 4.66 -15.71 4.04
CA VAL A 166 4.70 -14.81 2.88
C VAL A 166 6.11 -14.51 2.35
N HIS A 167 7.16 -14.58 3.21
CA HIS A 167 8.50 -14.11 2.81
C HIS A 167 9.16 -14.91 1.68
N LYS A 168 8.75 -16.17 1.47
CA LYS A 168 9.24 -17.05 0.39
C LYS A 168 8.20 -17.34 -0.68
N HIS A 169 6.97 -16.85 -0.52
CA HIS A 169 5.92 -17.10 -1.49
C HIS A 169 6.23 -16.39 -2.82
N PRO A 170 6.16 -17.06 -3.99
CA PRO A 170 6.62 -16.50 -5.27
C PRO A 170 5.81 -15.29 -5.74
N LYS A 171 4.53 -15.18 -5.34
CA LYS A 171 3.65 -14.05 -5.66
C LYS A 171 3.63 -12.98 -4.55
N CYS A 172 4.48 -13.10 -3.50
CA CYS A 172 4.62 -12.11 -2.44
C CYS A 172 5.90 -11.32 -2.57
N ILE A 173 5.82 -10.02 -2.29
CA ILE A 173 6.97 -9.15 -2.11
C ILE A 173 6.92 -8.64 -0.67
N SER A 174 7.84 -9.10 0.16
CA SER A 174 7.97 -8.66 1.54
C SER A 174 9.19 -7.76 1.69
N LEU A 175 8.99 -6.58 2.28
CA LEU A 175 10.00 -5.59 2.57
C LEU A 175 10.23 -5.49 4.08
N PRO A 176 11.38 -5.03 4.55
CA PRO A 176 11.71 -5.00 5.98
C PRO A 176 11.25 -3.70 6.68
N HIS A 177 10.01 -3.25 6.47
CA HIS A 177 9.38 -2.09 7.14
C HIS A 177 10.22 -0.79 7.04
N LEU A 178 10.55 -0.39 5.82
CA LEU A 178 11.47 0.74 5.55
C LEU A 178 10.77 2.11 5.40
N GLY A 179 9.46 2.21 5.61
CA GLY A 179 8.67 3.40 5.28
C GLY A 179 9.21 4.72 5.85
N ALA A 180 9.66 4.71 7.11
CA ALA A 180 10.24 5.87 7.77
C ALA A 180 11.77 5.81 7.94
N SER A 181 12.45 4.83 7.34
CA SER A 181 13.89 4.61 7.52
C SER A 181 14.72 5.48 6.59
N THR A 182 14.58 6.79 6.69
CA THR A 182 15.42 7.78 6.01
C THR A 182 15.93 8.82 7.00
N LYS A 183 17.09 9.40 6.74
CA LYS A 183 17.67 10.47 7.58
C LYS A 183 16.73 11.69 7.67
N GLU A 184 16.05 11.99 6.57
CA GLU A 184 15.09 13.09 6.48
C GLU A 184 13.86 12.81 7.36
N ALA A 185 13.32 11.59 7.34
CA ALA A 185 12.18 11.20 8.15
C ALA A 185 12.50 11.28 9.65
N GLU A 186 13.65 10.75 10.07
CA GLU A 186 14.10 10.82 11.48
C GLU A 186 14.25 12.27 11.94
N ARG A 187 14.91 13.11 11.12
CA ARG A 187 15.07 14.54 11.42
C ARG A 187 13.72 15.26 11.49
N ASN A 188 12.84 15.03 10.53
CA ASN A 188 11.54 15.69 10.47
C ASN A 188 10.65 15.26 11.66
N CYS A 189 10.65 13.98 12.04
CA CYS A 189 9.94 13.52 13.23
C CYS A 189 10.41 14.24 14.49
N ALA A 190 11.73 14.42 14.68
CA ALA A 190 12.27 15.13 15.83
C ALA A 190 11.85 16.61 15.83
N ILE A 191 11.90 17.29 14.68
CA ILE A 191 11.48 18.70 14.55
C ILE A 191 9.98 18.84 14.85
N MET A 192 9.13 18.02 14.20
CA MET A 192 7.68 18.06 14.39
C MET A 192 7.26 17.78 15.83
N ALA A 193 7.94 16.84 16.51
CA ALA A 193 7.68 16.56 17.90
C ALA A 193 8.04 17.76 18.82
N ALA A 194 9.18 18.40 18.57
CA ALA A 194 9.61 19.58 19.30
C ALA A 194 8.67 20.79 19.08
N ASP A 195 8.24 21.01 17.82
CA ASP A 195 7.31 22.08 17.48
C ASP A 195 5.92 21.85 18.08
N SER A 196 5.40 20.63 18.02
CA SER A 196 4.13 20.27 18.66
C SER A 196 4.16 20.48 20.17
N LEU A 197 5.25 20.07 20.82
CA LEU A 197 5.44 20.27 22.28
C LEU A 197 5.55 21.76 22.62
N ARG A 198 6.31 22.54 21.85
CA ARG A 198 6.46 23.99 22.04
C ARG A 198 5.10 24.70 21.89
N GLY A 199 4.34 24.43 20.82
CA GLY A 199 3.03 25.02 20.61
C GLY A 199 2.05 24.72 21.75
N PHE A 200 2.11 23.50 22.30
CA PHE A 200 1.29 23.14 23.47
C PHE A 200 1.70 23.91 24.72
N LEU A 201 3.00 24.01 25.02
CA LEU A 201 3.50 24.64 26.25
C LEU A 201 3.39 26.17 26.20
N GLU A 202 3.59 26.79 25.05
CA GLU A 202 3.60 28.25 24.93
C GLU A 202 2.20 28.82 24.63
N ASP A 203 1.44 28.18 23.76
CA ASP A 203 0.18 28.69 23.23
C ASP A 203 -1.05 27.85 23.58
N GLY A 204 -0.88 26.69 24.21
CA GLY A 204 -1.96 25.73 24.50
C GLY A 204 -2.52 25.04 23.21
N GLN A 205 -1.81 25.14 22.09
CA GLN A 205 -2.24 24.54 20.84
C GLN A 205 -2.00 23.02 20.86
N VAL A 206 -3.01 22.26 20.47
CA VAL A 206 -2.93 20.79 20.41
C VAL A 206 -2.80 20.37 18.95
N HIS A 207 -1.60 19.94 18.55
CA HIS A 207 -1.31 19.41 17.24
C HIS A 207 -0.80 17.96 17.34
N ASN A 208 -1.19 17.12 16.40
CA ASN A 208 -0.72 15.72 16.30
C ASN A 208 -0.93 14.90 17.58
N SER A 209 -1.99 15.19 18.33
CA SER A 209 -2.30 14.50 19.59
C SER A 209 -2.94 13.13 19.32
N VAL A 210 -2.53 12.10 20.07
CA VAL A 210 -3.12 10.75 19.97
C VAL A 210 -4.33 10.56 20.90
N ASN A 211 -4.58 11.49 21.80
CA ASN A 211 -5.64 11.43 22.81
C ASN A 211 -6.64 12.58 22.74
N PHE A 212 -6.51 13.47 21.78
CA PHE A 212 -7.47 14.54 21.50
C PHE A 212 -8.22 14.21 20.20
N PRO A 213 -9.57 14.18 20.20
CA PRO A 213 -10.32 13.80 19.01
C PRO A 213 -10.18 14.85 17.91
N GLU A 214 -9.94 14.39 16.68
CA GLU A 214 -10.03 15.25 15.49
C GLU A 214 -11.50 15.47 15.11
N ALA A 215 -11.81 16.62 14.49
CA ALA A 215 -13.11 16.86 13.90
C ALA A 215 -13.30 15.99 12.65
N VAL A 216 -14.32 15.15 12.65
CA VAL A 216 -14.68 14.29 11.51
C VAL A 216 -15.85 14.87 10.74
N MET A 217 -15.91 14.60 9.45
CA MET A 217 -17.09 14.91 8.63
C MET A 217 -18.20 13.91 8.95
N ALA A 218 -19.41 14.42 9.18
CA ALA A 218 -20.61 13.63 9.43
C ALA A 218 -21.20 13.04 8.13
#